data_586e653374f8a344104ec30c1c476fb2
#
_entry.id   586e653374f8a344104ec30c1c476fb2
#
_cell.length_a   1.000
_cell.length_b   1.000
_cell.length_c   1.000
_cell.angle_alpha   90.00
_cell.angle_beta   90.00
_cell.angle_gamma   90.00
#
_symmetry.space_group_name_H-M   'P 1'
#
loop_
_entity.id
_entity.type
_entity.pdbx_description
1 polymer ?
#
loop_
_entity_poly.entity_id
_entity_poly.type
_entity_poly.pdbx_seq_one_letter_code
_entity_poly.pdbx_strand_id
1 'polypeptide(L)'
;MRARHPVTVRPDSDQKAPSRLLLHLGAHRTGSTNLQSCLHQNRESLSAAGIGYWGPAVLRQGRLPGLYKSFNPGVDPEAQALETREIIAANREILRVRLANQQKYGHQTLIVSDENLLGDMQLNLARGALYKNAEARLALVAGVFGTGVAKIALGIRAQETYWPSLMAYRIARGAAAPGPEKLAALASQTRGWRHVVRALRQHFPKSEILVYNFEGFAARPDLLIGQLAGGTAILPDLAHSPHKNRAPDRATLFAKASARGDDLSARLIGDVAAAYQPFNTAQRQQLAQQFRADLAWLAQECGQGITYLPPYFG
;
A
#
# COMPACT_ATOMS: atom_id res chain seq x y z
N MET A 1 -43.44 -49.35 -1.76
CA MET A 1 -42.12 -49.24 -2.32
C MET A 1 -42.07 -47.96 -3.16
N ARG A 2 -41.46 -46.88 -2.65
CA ARG A 2 -41.26 -45.64 -3.44
C ARG A 2 -39.83 -45.66 -3.93
N ALA A 3 -39.65 -45.62 -5.25
CA ALA A 3 -38.33 -45.55 -5.89
C ALA A 3 -37.65 -44.22 -5.58
N ARG A 4 -36.41 -44.27 -5.04
CA ARG A 4 -35.55 -43.15 -4.87
C ARG A 4 -34.87 -42.88 -6.21
N HIS A 5 -35.10 -41.69 -6.80
CA HIS A 5 -34.32 -41.21 -7.94
C HIS A 5 -32.89 -40.86 -7.48
N PRO A 6 -31.86 -41.28 -8.21
CA PRO A 6 -30.50 -40.87 -7.92
C PRO A 6 -30.32 -39.38 -8.28
N VAL A 7 -29.86 -38.57 -7.31
CA VAL A 7 -29.42 -37.20 -7.55
C VAL A 7 -28.08 -37.30 -8.32
N THR A 8 -28.14 -37.06 -9.61
CA THR A 8 -26.97 -36.89 -10.44
C THR A 8 -26.31 -35.55 -10.09
N VAL A 9 -25.26 -35.57 -9.28
CA VAL A 9 -24.34 -34.46 -9.10
C VAL A 9 -23.58 -34.32 -10.41
N ARG A 10 -23.90 -33.28 -11.20
CA ARG A 10 -23.07 -32.87 -12.34
C ARG A 10 -21.72 -32.43 -11.80
N PRO A 11 -20.59 -32.91 -12.33
CA PRO A 11 -19.30 -32.34 -12.01
C PRO A 11 -19.27 -30.92 -12.58
N ASP A 12 -19.14 -29.91 -11.70
CA ASP A 12 -19.06 -28.51 -12.04
C ASP A 12 -17.67 -28.27 -12.65
N SER A 13 -17.56 -28.46 -13.96
CA SER A 13 -16.39 -28.10 -14.77
C SER A 13 -16.46 -26.61 -15.06
N ASP A 14 -15.34 -25.93 -14.87
CA ASP A 14 -15.02 -24.53 -15.17
C ASP A 14 -15.32 -23.48 -14.07
N GLN A 15 -14.80 -23.70 -12.89
CA GLN A 15 -14.65 -22.59 -11.93
C GLN A 15 -13.40 -21.73 -12.32
N LYS A 16 -13.60 -20.74 -13.17
CA LYS A 16 -12.58 -19.74 -13.50
C LYS A 16 -12.30 -18.82 -12.30
N ALA A 17 -11.04 -18.47 -12.00
CA ALA A 17 -10.66 -17.46 -10.99
C ALA A 17 -11.28 -16.09 -11.30
N PRO A 18 -11.45 -15.15 -10.31
CA PRO A 18 -11.94 -13.81 -10.62
C PRO A 18 -11.27 -13.27 -11.87
N SER A 19 -12.07 -12.73 -12.79
CA SER A 19 -11.55 -12.26 -14.09
C SER A 19 -10.60 -11.08 -13.93
N ARG A 20 -10.66 -10.36 -12.80
CA ARG A 20 -9.83 -9.18 -12.51
C ARG A 20 -9.33 -9.20 -11.07
N LEU A 21 -8.01 -9.25 -10.89
CA LEU A 21 -7.33 -9.06 -9.62
C LEU A 21 -6.70 -7.68 -9.58
N LEU A 22 -7.04 -6.88 -8.57
CA LEU A 22 -6.59 -5.50 -8.40
C LEU A 22 -5.81 -5.42 -7.09
N LEU A 23 -4.56 -4.95 -7.14
CA LEU A 23 -3.73 -4.76 -5.95
C LEU A 23 -3.66 -3.28 -5.58
N HIS A 24 -3.97 -2.95 -4.34
CA HIS A 24 -3.69 -1.63 -3.77
C HIS A 24 -2.55 -1.77 -2.75
N LEU A 25 -1.38 -1.24 -3.10
CA LEU A 25 -0.14 -1.36 -2.33
C LEU A 25 0.14 -0.18 -1.38
N GLY A 26 -0.76 0.75 -1.27
CA GLY A 26 -0.56 1.99 -0.51
C GLY A 26 0.22 3.00 -1.36
N ALA A 27 1.23 3.64 -0.88
CA ALA A 27 2.23 3.33 0.18
C ALA A 27 1.75 3.56 1.63
N HIS A 28 2.64 3.29 2.59
CA HIS A 28 2.40 3.71 3.98
C HIS A 28 2.24 5.23 4.05
N ARG A 29 1.39 5.72 4.94
CA ARG A 29 1.12 7.15 5.15
C ARG A 29 0.53 7.89 3.94
N THR A 30 -0.09 7.16 3.01
CA THR A 30 -0.81 7.68 1.83
C THR A 30 -2.31 7.36 1.86
N GLY A 31 -2.93 7.32 3.03
CA GLY A 31 -4.37 7.16 3.16
C GLY A 31 -4.89 5.72 3.07
N SER A 32 -4.01 4.69 3.00
CA SER A 32 -4.41 3.27 2.88
C SER A 32 -5.43 2.83 3.92
N THR A 33 -5.28 3.25 5.19
CA THR A 33 -6.24 2.91 6.24
C THR A 33 -7.64 3.47 5.98
N ASN A 34 -7.75 4.68 5.41
CA ASN A 34 -9.04 5.27 5.09
C ASN A 34 -9.70 4.50 3.94
N LEU A 35 -8.96 4.21 2.88
CA LEU A 35 -9.42 3.36 1.77
C LEU A 35 -9.86 1.98 2.26
N GLN A 36 -9.03 1.30 3.05
CA GLN A 36 -9.33 -0.01 3.61
C GLN A 36 -10.57 0.00 4.50
N SER A 37 -10.77 1.06 5.28
CA SER A 37 -11.96 1.25 6.10
C SER A 37 -13.21 1.44 5.23
N CYS A 38 -13.13 2.25 4.18
CA CYS A 38 -14.21 2.44 3.23
C CYS A 38 -14.59 1.12 2.53
N LEU A 39 -13.60 0.38 2.01
CA LEU A 39 -13.82 -0.94 1.40
C LEU A 39 -14.47 -1.94 2.39
N HIS A 40 -14.03 -1.93 3.65
CA HIS A 40 -14.58 -2.82 4.66
C HIS A 40 -16.02 -2.46 5.05
N GLN A 41 -16.32 -1.17 5.22
CA GLN A 41 -17.66 -0.69 5.55
C GLN A 41 -18.69 -0.97 4.44
N ASN A 42 -18.25 -0.95 3.20
CA ASN A 42 -19.10 -1.15 2.03
C ASN A 42 -19.01 -2.57 1.42
N ARG A 43 -18.46 -3.54 2.15
CA ARG A 43 -18.23 -4.90 1.64
C ARG A 43 -19.46 -5.58 1.05
N GLU A 44 -20.66 -5.31 1.61
CA GLU A 44 -21.91 -5.89 1.15
C GLU A 44 -22.34 -5.29 -0.18
N SER A 45 -22.28 -3.97 -0.33
CA SER A 45 -22.54 -3.26 -1.58
C SER A 45 -21.54 -3.64 -2.66
N LEU A 46 -20.25 -3.77 -2.31
CA LEU A 46 -19.20 -4.24 -3.21
C LEU A 46 -19.49 -5.68 -3.68
N SER A 47 -19.86 -6.57 -2.74
CA SER A 47 -20.19 -7.95 -3.06
C SER A 47 -21.41 -8.04 -3.99
N ALA A 48 -22.46 -7.25 -3.75
CA ALA A 48 -23.62 -7.18 -4.63
C ALA A 48 -23.25 -6.68 -6.04
N ALA A 49 -22.21 -5.85 -6.17
CA ALA A 49 -21.64 -5.42 -7.44
C ALA A 49 -20.60 -6.42 -8.03
N GLY A 50 -20.48 -7.62 -7.49
CA GLY A 50 -19.53 -8.63 -7.95
C GLY A 50 -18.07 -8.35 -7.60
N ILE A 51 -17.82 -7.54 -6.57
CA ILE A 51 -16.49 -7.13 -6.13
C ILE A 51 -16.18 -7.71 -4.75
N GLY A 52 -15.22 -8.63 -4.68
CA GLY A 52 -14.65 -9.13 -3.43
C GLY A 52 -13.58 -8.19 -2.87
N TYR A 53 -13.38 -8.23 -1.56
CA TYR A 53 -12.35 -7.43 -0.89
C TYR A 53 -11.54 -8.26 0.11
N TRP A 54 -10.20 -8.19 -0.01
CA TRP A 54 -9.24 -8.69 0.97
C TRP A 54 -8.38 -7.56 1.49
N GLY A 55 -8.58 -7.22 2.75
CA GLY A 55 -7.77 -6.24 3.47
C GLY A 55 -6.72 -6.89 4.36
N PRO A 56 -6.00 -6.07 5.18
CA PRO A 56 -4.94 -6.53 6.07
C PRO A 56 -5.35 -7.65 7.02
N ALA A 57 -6.58 -7.62 7.54
CA ALA A 57 -7.10 -8.67 8.41
C ALA A 57 -7.17 -10.05 7.72
N VAL A 58 -7.43 -10.07 6.41
CA VAL A 58 -7.45 -11.31 5.63
C VAL A 58 -6.05 -11.78 5.27
N LEU A 59 -5.13 -10.85 5.00
CA LEU A 59 -3.80 -11.16 4.48
C LEU A 59 -2.78 -11.47 5.59
N ARG A 60 -2.84 -10.72 6.72
CA ARG A 60 -1.80 -10.75 7.77
C ARG A 60 -1.96 -11.86 8.80
N GLN A 61 -3.10 -12.56 8.88
CA GLN A 61 -3.36 -13.60 9.88
C GLN A 61 -2.76 -14.97 9.53
N GLY A 62 -1.56 -15.02 8.98
CA GLY A 62 -0.89 -16.26 8.61
C GLY A 62 -1.54 -17.00 7.42
N ARG A 63 -2.48 -16.38 6.75
CA ARG A 63 -3.24 -16.99 5.66
C ARG A 63 -2.46 -17.08 4.34
N LEU A 64 -1.38 -16.32 4.22
CA LEU A 64 -0.37 -16.39 3.18
C LEU A 64 1.00 -16.38 3.86
N PRO A 65 1.47 -17.54 4.35
CA PRO A 65 2.69 -17.64 5.16
C PRO A 65 3.92 -17.16 4.39
N GLY A 66 4.80 -16.41 5.08
CA GLY A 66 6.02 -15.86 4.49
C GLY A 66 5.82 -14.68 3.54
N LEU A 67 4.58 -14.34 3.15
CA LEU A 67 4.31 -13.22 2.22
C LEU A 67 4.91 -11.88 2.70
N TYR A 68 5.07 -11.69 3.98
CA TYR A 68 5.62 -10.48 4.61
C TYR A 68 7.06 -10.64 5.09
N LYS A 69 7.77 -11.64 4.59
CA LYS A 69 9.18 -11.88 4.92
C LYS A 69 10.02 -10.62 4.69
N SER A 70 10.94 -10.34 5.59
CA SER A 70 11.91 -9.27 5.43
C SER A 70 13.10 -9.73 4.56
N PHE A 71 13.58 -8.84 3.70
CA PHE A 71 14.78 -9.08 2.90
C PHE A 71 15.95 -8.34 3.55
N ASN A 72 16.87 -9.10 4.14
CA ASN A 72 18.04 -8.57 4.84
C ASN A 72 19.30 -8.71 3.97
N PRO A 73 20.13 -7.67 3.85
CA PRO A 73 21.33 -7.68 3.01
C PRO A 73 22.44 -8.60 3.51
N GLY A 74 22.36 -9.10 4.75
CA GLY A 74 23.35 -10.02 5.34
C GLY A 74 23.00 -11.50 5.21
N VAL A 75 21.91 -11.86 4.53
CA VAL A 75 21.51 -13.25 4.29
C VAL A 75 22.11 -13.73 2.97
N ASP A 76 22.58 -14.95 2.93
CA ASP A 76 23.06 -15.60 1.71
C ASP A 76 22.03 -15.48 0.57
N PRO A 77 22.39 -14.92 -0.60
CA PRO A 77 21.48 -14.72 -1.72
C PRO A 77 20.82 -16.01 -2.24
N GLU A 78 21.54 -17.14 -2.23
CA GLU A 78 21.02 -18.42 -2.71
C GLU A 78 19.97 -18.98 -1.73
N ALA A 79 20.28 -18.96 -0.43
CA ALA A 79 19.34 -19.36 0.60
C ALA A 79 18.07 -18.47 0.57
N GLN A 80 18.24 -17.16 0.38
CA GLN A 80 17.12 -16.24 0.27
C GLN A 80 16.27 -16.50 -0.99
N ALA A 81 16.90 -16.84 -2.10
CA ALA A 81 16.20 -17.17 -3.34
C ALA A 81 15.44 -18.51 -3.24
N LEU A 82 16.03 -19.52 -2.57
CA LEU A 82 15.38 -20.80 -2.32
C LEU A 82 14.13 -20.62 -1.45
N GLU A 83 14.26 -19.98 -0.30
CA GLU A 83 13.14 -19.68 0.59
C GLU A 83 12.04 -18.87 -0.12
N THR A 84 12.42 -17.91 -0.96
CA THR A 84 11.46 -17.13 -1.75
C THR A 84 10.66 -18.01 -2.71
N ARG A 85 11.29 -18.97 -3.37
CA ARG A 85 10.62 -19.94 -4.26
C ARG A 85 9.64 -20.83 -3.49
N GLU A 86 10.03 -21.31 -2.32
CA GLU A 86 9.15 -22.11 -1.45
C GLU A 86 7.91 -21.32 -0.99
N ILE A 87 8.11 -20.08 -0.56
CA ILE A 87 7.01 -19.17 -0.19
C ILE A 87 6.07 -18.96 -1.37
N ILE A 88 6.58 -18.72 -2.57
CA ILE A 88 5.78 -18.54 -3.78
C ILE A 88 4.97 -19.79 -4.08
N ALA A 89 5.60 -20.97 -4.08
CA ALA A 89 4.92 -22.23 -4.39
C ALA A 89 3.77 -22.52 -3.42
N ALA A 90 4.03 -22.42 -2.11
CA ALA A 90 3.03 -22.64 -1.07
C ALA A 90 1.86 -21.67 -1.17
N ASN A 91 2.15 -20.38 -1.39
CA ASN A 91 1.10 -19.36 -1.44
C ASN A 91 0.28 -19.38 -2.74
N ARG A 92 0.86 -19.80 -3.87
CA ARG A 92 0.11 -19.98 -5.12
C ARG A 92 -1.03 -20.99 -4.97
N GLU A 93 -0.77 -22.10 -4.31
CA GLU A 93 -1.82 -23.12 -4.09
C GLU A 93 -2.92 -22.59 -3.17
N ILE A 94 -2.54 -21.97 -2.06
CA ILE A 94 -3.51 -21.32 -1.15
C ILE A 94 -4.34 -20.28 -1.90
N LEU A 95 -3.69 -19.46 -2.72
CA LEU A 95 -4.34 -18.40 -3.49
C LEU A 95 -5.31 -18.97 -4.52
N ARG A 96 -4.92 -20.03 -5.24
CA ARG A 96 -5.78 -20.71 -6.21
C ARG A 96 -7.11 -21.15 -5.58
N VAL A 97 -7.05 -21.83 -4.44
CA VAL A 97 -8.24 -22.29 -3.71
C VAL A 97 -9.10 -21.10 -3.25
N ARG A 98 -8.46 -20.05 -2.73
CA ARG A 98 -9.17 -18.86 -2.25
C ARG A 98 -9.83 -18.07 -3.37
N LEU A 99 -9.19 -17.94 -4.52
CA LEU A 99 -9.73 -17.26 -5.68
C LEU A 99 -10.93 -18.03 -6.25
N ALA A 100 -10.86 -19.38 -6.30
CA ALA A 100 -12.00 -20.19 -6.69
C ALA A 100 -13.21 -19.98 -5.76
N ASN A 101 -12.98 -19.81 -4.45
CA ASN A 101 -14.06 -19.50 -3.52
C ASN A 101 -14.68 -18.12 -3.75
N GLN A 102 -13.91 -17.12 -4.21
CA GLN A 102 -14.48 -15.78 -4.53
C GLN A 102 -15.51 -15.88 -5.65
N GLN A 103 -15.31 -16.75 -6.62
CA GLN A 103 -16.28 -16.98 -7.70
C GLN A 103 -17.58 -17.59 -7.22
N LYS A 104 -17.53 -18.49 -6.23
CA LYS A 104 -18.75 -19.05 -5.61
C LYS A 104 -19.65 -17.97 -5.00
N TYR A 105 -19.05 -16.85 -4.60
CA TYR A 105 -19.77 -15.66 -4.14
C TYR A 105 -20.15 -14.70 -5.27
N GLY A 106 -19.93 -15.07 -6.53
CA GLY A 106 -20.24 -14.22 -7.69
C GLY A 106 -19.24 -13.08 -7.94
N HIS A 107 -18.08 -13.08 -7.25
CA HIS A 107 -17.11 -12.02 -7.40
C HIS A 107 -16.31 -12.18 -8.71
N GLN A 108 -16.50 -11.25 -9.63
CA GLN A 108 -15.73 -11.15 -10.87
C GLN A 108 -14.47 -10.30 -10.72
N THR A 109 -14.46 -9.42 -9.74
CA THR A 109 -13.31 -8.56 -9.41
C THR A 109 -12.93 -8.79 -7.95
N LEU A 110 -11.63 -8.89 -7.66
CA LEU A 110 -11.12 -8.94 -6.29
C LEU A 110 -10.15 -7.81 -6.06
N ILE A 111 -10.46 -6.95 -5.08
CA ILE A 111 -9.55 -5.91 -4.59
C ILE A 111 -8.76 -6.48 -3.41
N VAL A 112 -7.45 -6.50 -3.52
CA VAL A 112 -6.50 -6.84 -2.45
C VAL A 112 -5.78 -5.57 -2.01
N SER A 113 -5.91 -5.19 -0.75
CA SER A 113 -5.30 -3.95 -0.25
C SER A 113 -4.48 -4.20 1.01
N ASP A 114 -3.16 -4.04 0.90
CA ASP A 114 -2.24 -4.04 2.03
C ASP A 114 -0.93 -3.33 1.66
N GLU A 115 -0.59 -2.25 2.37
CA GLU A 115 0.64 -1.50 2.16
C GLU A 115 1.91 -2.26 2.55
N ASN A 116 1.81 -3.28 3.41
CA ASN A 116 2.93 -4.15 3.76
C ASN A 116 3.38 -5.06 2.59
N LEU A 117 2.55 -5.22 1.55
CA LEU A 117 2.97 -5.87 0.31
C LEU A 117 4.11 -5.12 -0.39
N LEU A 118 4.18 -3.80 -0.23
CA LEU A 118 5.27 -2.98 -0.77
C LEU A 118 6.53 -3.04 0.10
N GLY A 119 6.40 -3.36 1.37
CA GLY A 119 7.51 -3.44 2.33
C GLY A 119 7.15 -2.89 3.71
N ASP A 120 8.16 -2.64 4.52
CA ASP A 120 8.02 -2.11 5.89
C ASP A 120 8.43 -0.63 5.96
N MET A 121 7.55 0.22 6.48
CA MET A 121 7.85 1.63 6.67
C MET A 121 8.94 1.91 7.70
N GLN A 122 9.18 1.00 8.67
CA GLN A 122 10.26 1.15 9.64
C GLN A 122 11.61 1.06 8.94
N LEU A 123 11.74 0.14 7.97
CA LEU A 123 12.92 0.01 7.15
C LEU A 123 13.17 1.23 6.27
N ASN A 124 12.12 1.92 5.82
CA ASN A 124 12.28 3.18 5.09
C ASN A 124 13.01 4.21 5.94
N LEU A 125 12.58 4.40 7.19
CA LEU A 125 13.22 5.35 8.11
C LEU A 125 14.62 4.87 8.53
N ALA A 126 14.77 3.59 8.88
CA ALA A 126 16.06 3.03 9.29
C ALA A 126 17.12 3.18 8.19
N ARG A 127 16.77 2.86 6.94
CA ARG A 127 17.67 2.91 5.78
C ARG A 127 17.76 4.30 5.12
N GLY A 128 16.94 5.25 5.53
CA GLY A 128 16.90 6.59 4.98
C GLY A 128 16.47 6.66 3.52
N ALA A 129 15.64 5.72 3.05
CA ALA A 129 15.23 5.65 1.64
C ALA A 129 13.86 4.99 1.47
N LEU A 130 13.10 5.45 0.47
CA LEU A 130 11.79 4.88 0.12
C LEU A 130 11.95 3.46 -0.42
N TYR A 131 11.42 2.47 0.31
CA TYR A 131 11.28 1.07 -0.13
C TYR A 131 12.53 0.51 -0.83
N LYS A 132 13.68 0.57 -0.15
CA LYS A 132 14.98 0.15 -0.70
C LYS A 132 14.96 -1.29 -1.22
N ASN A 133 14.12 -2.15 -0.62
CA ASN A 133 13.96 -3.56 -1.01
C ASN A 133 12.74 -3.79 -1.91
N ALA A 134 12.20 -2.76 -2.58
CA ALA A 134 11.00 -2.89 -3.41
C ALA A 134 11.15 -3.98 -4.48
N GLU A 135 12.33 -4.08 -5.12
CA GLU A 135 12.63 -5.10 -6.14
C GLU A 135 12.38 -6.53 -5.63
N ALA A 136 13.08 -6.94 -4.57
CA ALA A 136 12.94 -8.27 -4.00
C ALA A 136 11.52 -8.51 -3.45
N ARG A 137 10.92 -7.48 -2.87
CA ARG A 137 9.58 -7.54 -2.31
C ARG A 137 8.53 -7.74 -3.40
N LEU A 138 8.60 -6.96 -4.47
CA LEU A 138 7.66 -7.04 -5.59
C LEU A 138 7.88 -8.30 -6.43
N ALA A 139 9.11 -8.83 -6.51
CA ALA A 139 9.37 -10.15 -7.09
C ALA A 139 8.61 -11.25 -6.34
N LEU A 140 8.65 -11.26 -5.00
CA LEU A 140 7.88 -12.20 -4.19
C LEU A 140 6.36 -12.02 -4.41
N VAL A 141 5.86 -10.78 -4.34
CA VAL A 141 4.42 -10.48 -4.52
C VAL A 141 3.96 -10.90 -5.92
N ALA A 142 4.71 -10.57 -6.96
CA ALA A 142 4.43 -10.98 -8.32
C ALA A 142 4.50 -12.50 -8.49
N GLY A 143 5.45 -13.15 -7.83
CA GLY A 143 5.54 -14.61 -7.77
C GLY A 143 4.29 -15.25 -7.18
N VAL A 144 3.74 -14.68 -6.11
CA VAL A 144 2.53 -15.21 -5.44
C VAL A 144 1.26 -14.91 -6.23
N PHE A 145 1.00 -13.66 -6.59
CA PHE A 145 -0.25 -13.24 -7.24
C PHE A 145 -0.27 -13.53 -8.75
N GLY A 146 0.90 -13.74 -9.36
CA GLY A 146 1.03 -14.17 -10.74
C GLY A 146 0.65 -13.10 -11.78
N THR A 147 0.46 -13.57 -13.02
CA THR A 147 0.15 -12.71 -14.18
C THR A 147 -1.33 -12.26 -14.24
N GLY A 148 -2.18 -12.72 -13.31
CA GLY A 148 -3.61 -12.37 -13.26
C GLY A 148 -3.90 -11.00 -12.66
N VAL A 149 -2.87 -10.26 -12.20
CA VAL A 149 -3.04 -8.90 -11.69
C VAL A 149 -3.30 -7.95 -12.84
N ALA A 150 -4.55 -7.45 -12.92
CA ALA A 150 -4.96 -6.54 -13.99
C ALA A 150 -4.51 -5.10 -13.72
N LYS A 151 -4.60 -4.66 -12.46
CA LYS A 151 -4.26 -3.27 -12.07
C LYS A 151 -3.58 -3.23 -10.71
N ILE A 152 -2.62 -2.32 -10.55
CA ILE A 152 -1.93 -2.04 -9.29
C ILE A 152 -2.05 -0.57 -8.97
N ALA A 153 -2.56 -0.21 -7.78
CA ALA A 153 -2.59 1.16 -7.32
C ALA A 153 -1.49 1.44 -6.30
N LEU A 154 -0.76 2.52 -6.53
CA LEU A 154 0.27 3.05 -5.65
C LEU A 154 -0.04 4.50 -5.28
N GLY A 155 -0.28 4.77 -4.00
CA GLY A 155 -0.35 6.12 -3.48
C GLY A 155 1.05 6.71 -3.27
N ILE A 156 1.28 7.88 -3.84
CA ILE A 156 2.51 8.65 -3.61
C ILE A 156 2.20 9.91 -2.79
N ARG A 157 3.20 10.43 -2.12
CA ARG A 157 3.08 11.62 -1.29
C ARG A 157 4.35 12.46 -1.38
N ALA A 158 4.18 13.78 -1.33
CA ALA A 158 5.29 14.71 -1.29
C ALA A 158 6.25 14.36 -0.13
N GLN A 159 7.56 14.24 -0.43
CA GLN A 159 8.51 13.67 0.53
C GLN A 159 8.73 14.58 1.74
N GLU A 160 8.59 15.89 1.58
CA GLU A 160 8.64 16.88 2.67
C GLU A 160 7.47 16.77 3.66
N THR A 161 6.40 16.03 3.31
CA THR A 161 5.27 15.70 4.19
C THR A 161 5.21 14.22 4.54
N TYR A 162 5.72 13.35 3.68
CA TYR A 162 5.78 11.90 3.91
C TYR A 162 6.67 11.55 5.11
N TRP A 163 7.93 12.02 5.10
CA TRP A 163 8.89 11.72 6.16
C TRP A 163 8.43 12.23 7.53
N PRO A 164 7.99 13.50 7.68
CA PRO A 164 7.43 13.96 8.95
C PRO A 164 6.25 13.12 9.43
N SER A 165 5.33 12.76 8.54
CA SER A 165 4.17 11.91 8.89
C SER A 165 4.59 10.52 9.38
N LEU A 166 5.63 9.93 8.77
CA LEU A 166 6.17 8.64 9.17
C LEU A 166 6.88 8.73 10.51
N MET A 167 7.70 9.75 10.71
CA MET A 167 8.40 10.00 11.98
C MET A 167 7.41 10.23 13.12
N ALA A 168 6.41 11.11 12.93
CA ALA A 168 5.38 11.37 13.92
C ALA A 168 4.64 10.08 14.33
N TYR A 169 4.29 9.25 13.35
CA TYR A 169 3.67 7.95 13.60
C TYR A 169 4.57 7.04 14.47
N ARG A 170 5.87 7.04 14.22
CA ARG A 170 6.85 6.21 14.94
C ARG A 170 7.12 6.73 16.35
N ILE A 171 7.30 8.04 16.49
CA ILE A 171 7.50 8.70 17.80
C ILE A 171 6.29 8.45 18.72
N ALA A 172 5.07 8.58 18.17
CA ALA A 172 3.86 8.29 18.93
C ALA A 172 3.76 6.83 19.43
N ARG A 173 4.58 5.93 18.84
CA ARG A 173 4.67 4.48 19.20
C ARG A 173 5.98 4.10 19.89
N GLY A 174 6.70 5.07 20.42
CA GLY A 174 7.86 4.81 21.24
C GLY A 174 9.22 4.90 20.54
N ALA A 175 9.28 5.23 19.24
CA ALA A 175 10.55 5.45 18.59
C ALA A 175 11.15 6.81 18.99
N ALA A 176 12.47 6.87 19.11
CA ALA A 176 13.17 8.13 19.30
C ALA A 176 13.04 9.04 18.06
N ALA A 177 13.02 10.36 18.27
CA ALA A 177 13.04 11.32 17.18
C ALA A 177 14.40 11.28 16.45
N PRO A 178 14.43 11.32 15.09
CA PRO A 178 15.68 11.34 14.34
C PRO A 178 16.54 12.58 14.67
N GLY A 179 17.84 12.37 14.82
CA GLY A 179 18.79 13.47 15.00
C GLY A 179 19.09 14.23 13.69
N PRO A 180 19.85 15.37 13.79
CA PRO A 180 20.16 16.23 12.64
C PRO A 180 20.86 15.50 11.48
N GLU A 181 21.80 14.60 11.76
CA GLU A 181 22.50 13.80 10.75
C GLU A 181 21.54 12.91 9.96
N LYS A 182 20.58 12.25 10.64
CA LYS A 182 19.58 11.42 9.99
C LYS A 182 18.63 12.25 9.14
N LEU A 183 18.27 13.46 9.59
CA LEU A 183 17.43 14.38 8.82
C LEU A 183 18.17 14.87 7.57
N ALA A 184 19.46 15.21 7.68
CA ALA A 184 20.28 15.58 6.55
C ALA A 184 20.41 14.45 5.52
N ALA A 185 20.67 13.22 5.97
CA ALA A 185 20.74 12.04 5.12
C ALA A 185 19.40 11.76 4.40
N LEU A 186 18.25 11.92 5.08
CA LEU A 186 16.94 11.81 4.46
C LEU A 186 16.66 12.87 3.42
N ALA A 187 17.10 14.10 3.66
CA ALA A 187 16.91 15.20 2.73
C ALA A 187 17.78 15.06 1.46
N SER A 188 18.98 14.51 1.59
CA SER A 188 19.94 14.35 0.49
C SER A 188 19.81 13.04 -0.28
N GLN A 189 18.96 12.09 0.17
CA GLN A 189 18.78 10.81 -0.53
C GLN A 189 18.18 11.02 -1.93
N THR A 190 18.53 10.18 -2.88
CA THR A 190 18.12 10.33 -4.29
C THR A 190 17.01 9.37 -4.72
N ARG A 191 16.65 8.41 -3.86
CA ARG A 191 15.61 7.42 -4.16
C ARG A 191 14.22 8.02 -4.00
N GLY A 192 13.53 8.27 -5.11
CA GLY A 192 12.15 8.77 -5.15
C GLY A 192 11.13 7.70 -5.50
N TRP A 193 9.88 8.13 -5.69
CA TRP A 193 8.75 7.26 -6.09
C TRP A 193 8.94 6.61 -7.46
N ARG A 194 9.63 7.28 -8.40
CA ARG A 194 9.97 6.70 -9.71
C ARG A 194 10.67 5.35 -9.61
N HIS A 195 11.49 5.14 -8.59
CA HIS A 195 12.19 3.85 -8.40
C HIS A 195 11.21 2.75 -7.96
N VAL A 196 10.19 3.09 -7.19
CA VAL A 196 9.13 2.15 -6.79
C VAL A 196 8.24 1.80 -7.99
N VAL A 197 7.88 2.80 -8.80
CA VAL A 197 7.06 2.59 -10.01
C VAL A 197 7.82 1.75 -11.05
N ARG A 198 9.13 1.99 -11.24
CA ARG A 198 9.97 1.14 -12.12
C ARG A 198 10.00 -0.32 -11.65
N ALA A 199 10.16 -0.54 -10.34
CA ALA A 199 10.09 -1.90 -9.78
C ALA A 199 8.72 -2.55 -10.02
N LEU A 200 7.62 -1.80 -9.91
CA LEU A 200 6.28 -2.29 -10.27
C LEU A 200 6.21 -2.70 -11.75
N ARG A 201 6.68 -1.86 -12.66
CA ARG A 201 6.70 -2.17 -14.12
C ARG A 201 7.51 -3.41 -14.42
N GLN A 202 8.67 -3.57 -13.77
CA GLN A 202 9.55 -4.72 -13.96
C GLN A 202 8.87 -6.03 -13.55
N HIS A 203 8.22 -6.06 -12.38
CA HIS A 203 7.65 -7.29 -11.83
C HIS A 203 6.20 -7.56 -12.28
N PHE A 204 5.50 -6.54 -12.78
CA PHE A 204 4.13 -6.62 -13.28
C PHE A 204 4.00 -6.00 -14.68
N PRO A 205 4.70 -6.52 -15.68
CA PRO A 205 4.80 -5.87 -17.01
C PRO A 205 3.47 -5.81 -17.77
N LYS A 206 2.49 -6.67 -17.39
CA LYS A 206 1.17 -6.75 -18.03
C LYS A 206 0.07 -6.01 -17.29
N SER A 207 0.36 -5.51 -16.07
CA SER A 207 -0.61 -4.82 -15.23
C SER A 207 -0.64 -3.33 -15.57
N GLU A 208 -1.82 -2.73 -15.52
CA GLU A 208 -1.95 -1.27 -15.45
C GLU A 208 -1.44 -0.79 -14.10
N ILE A 209 -0.58 0.22 -14.07
CA ILE A 209 -0.10 0.85 -12.84
C ILE A 209 -0.80 2.19 -12.67
N LEU A 210 -1.67 2.28 -11.67
CA LEU A 210 -2.37 3.49 -11.27
C LEU A 210 -1.60 4.17 -10.14
N VAL A 211 -0.93 5.27 -10.43
CA VAL A 211 -0.26 6.10 -9.42
C VAL A 211 -1.18 7.25 -9.05
N TYR A 212 -1.51 7.42 -7.79
CA TYR A 212 -2.35 8.52 -7.33
C TYR A 212 -1.65 9.37 -6.27
N ASN A 213 -1.93 10.67 -6.29
CA ASN A 213 -1.41 11.60 -5.29
C ASN A 213 -2.27 11.55 -4.01
N PHE A 214 -1.61 11.34 -2.86
CA PHE A 214 -2.27 11.27 -1.56
C PHE A 214 -3.12 12.50 -1.26
N GLU A 215 -2.61 13.69 -1.55
CA GLU A 215 -3.26 14.95 -1.22
C GLU A 215 -4.64 15.09 -1.89
N GLY A 216 -4.83 14.49 -3.07
CA GLY A 216 -6.11 14.54 -3.78
C GLY A 216 -7.11 13.47 -3.36
N PHE A 217 -6.65 12.33 -2.87
CA PHE A 217 -7.50 11.16 -2.64
C PHE A 217 -7.66 10.76 -1.17
N ALA A 218 -6.92 11.39 -0.26
CA ALA A 218 -6.96 11.06 1.17
C ALA A 218 -8.37 11.22 1.78
N ALA A 219 -9.12 12.23 1.34
CA ALA A 219 -10.48 12.52 1.79
C ALA A 219 -11.56 11.83 0.94
N ARG A 220 -11.21 11.29 -0.22
CA ARG A 220 -12.12 10.74 -1.22
C ARG A 220 -11.75 9.29 -1.60
N PRO A 221 -11.81 8.34 -0.62
CA PRO A 221 -11.55 6.94 -0.88
C PRO A 221 -12.56 6.33 -1.88
N ASP A 222 -13.77 6.86 -1.92
CA ASP A 222 -14.82 6.53 -2.88
C ASP A 222 -14.36 6.73 -4.33
N LEU A 223 -13.78 7.89 -4.64
CA LEU A 223 -13.24 8.17 -5.98
C LEU A 223 -12.09 7.19 -6.34
N LEU A 224 -11.21 6.90 -5.38
CA LEU A 224 -10.11 5.99 -5.63
C LEU A 224 -10.60 4.55 -5.87
N ILE A 225 -11.62 4.10 -5.14
CA ILE A 225 -12.26 2.79 -5.36
C ILE A 225 -12.87 2.74 -6.77
N GLY A 226 -13.55 3.80 -7.20
CA GLY A 226 -14.08 3.91 -8.55
C GLY A 226 -13.00 3.80 -9.62
N GLN A 227 -11.87 4.50 -9.46
CA GLN A 227 -10.73 4.41 -10.38
C GLN A 227 -10.09 3.02 -10.41
N LEU A 228 -10.02 2.35 -9.25
CA LEU A 228 -9.55 0.96 -9.15
C LEU A 228 -10.48 0.00 -9.87
N ALA A 229 -11.79 0.07 -9.58
CA ALA A 229 -12.78 -0.86 -10.10
C ALA A 229 -13.11 -0.67 -11.59
N GLY A 230 -12.75 0.46 -12.18
CA GLY A 230 -12.96 0.77 -13.60
C GLY A 230 -14.13 1.68 -13.90
N GLY A 231 -14.57 2.47 -12.91
CA GLY A 231 -15.55 3.53 -13.05
C GLY A 231 -16.37 3.78 -11.79
N THR A 232 -16.75 5.03 -11.55
CA THR A 232 -17.58 5.44 -10.40
C THR A 232 -19.04 5.02 -10.56
N ALA A 233 -19.49 4.77 -11.78
CA ALA A 233 -20.86 4.35 -12.07
C ALA A 233 -21.24 2.97 -11.49
N ILE A 234 -20.23 2.16 -11.11
CA ILE A 234 -20.43 0.81 -10.57
C ILE A 234 -20.74 0.85 -9.06
N LEU A 235 -20.38 1.94 -8.38
CA LEU A 235 -20.47 2.05 -6.92
C LEU A 235 -21.03 3.41 -6.52
N PRO A 236 -22.36 3.63 -6.65
CA PRO A 236 -22.98 4.85 -6.15
C PRO A 236 -22.90 4.87 -4.61
N ASP A 237 -22.62 6.04 -4.06
CA ASP A 237 -22.74 6.38 -2.64
C ASP A 237 -22.02 5.46 -1.64
N LEU A 238 -20.71 5.23 -1.84
CA LEU A 238 -19.93 4.56 -0.82
C LEU A 238 -19.85 5.39 0.45
N ALA A 239 -20.38 4.85 1.56
CA ALA A 239 -20.22 5.45 2.86
C ALA A 239 -18.75 5.52 3.24
N HIS A 240 -18.26 6.66 3.64
CA HIS A 240 -16.90 6.84 4.16
C HIS A 240 -16.91 7.61 5.47
N SER A 241 -16.12 7.11 6.42
CA SER A 241 -15.92 7.79 7.69
C SER A 241 -14.83 8.86 7.54
N PRO A 242 -14.92 9.98 8.27
CA PRO A 242 -13.87 10.99 8.24
C PRO A 242 -12.52 10.40 8.69
N HIS A 243 -11.47 10.98 8.17
CA HIS A 243 -10.07 10.58 8.29
C HIS A 243 -9.66 9.82 9.54
N LYS A 244 -9.40 8.51 9.38
CA LYS A 244 -8.70 7.71 10.38
C LYS A 244 -7.17 7.88 10.22
N ASN A 245 -6.43 7.88 11.33
CA ASN A 245 -4.95 7.94 11.36
C ASN A 245 -4.31 9.24 10.84
N ARG A 246 -4.88 10.40 11.19
CA ARG A 246 -4.12 11.66 11.10
C ARG A 246 -2.77 11.52 11.83
N ALA A 247 -1.74 12.16 11.29
CA ALA A 247 -0.49 12.26 12.03
C ALA A 247 -0.77 13.03 13.34
N PRO A 248 -0.23 12.57 14.49
CA PRO A 248 -0.34 13.31 15.75
C PRO A 248 0.25 14.71 15.57
N ASP A 249 -0.36 15.71 16.20
CA ASP A 249 0.19 17.04 16.33
C ASP A 249 1.41 17.06 17.26
N ARG A 250 2.10 18.17 17.32
CA ARG A 250 3.30 18.35 18.17
C ARG A 250 2.97 18.18 19.64
N ALA A 251 1.84 18.71 20.13
CA ALA A 251 1.44 18.60 21.53
C ALA A 251 1.28 17.14 21.93
N THR A 252 0.59 16.35 21.12
CA THR A 252 0.43 14.90 21.32
C THR A 252 1.77 14.17 21.32
N LEU A 253 2.69 14.51 20.41
CA LEU A 253 4.02 13.89 20.33
C LEU A 253 4.87 14.24 21.55
N PHE A 254 4.84 15.51 21.99
CA PHE A 254 5.53 15.96 23.16
C PHE A 254 5.05 15.23 24.41
N ALA A 255 3.74 15.21 24.65
CA ALA A 255 3.16 14.52 25.81
C ALA A 255 3.55 13.03 25.84
N LYS A 256 3.50 12.35 24.71
CA LYS A 256 3.88 10.92 24.62
C LYS A 256 5.37 10.68 24.82
N ALA A 257 6.22 11.57 24.36
CA ALA A 257 7.67 11.46 24.54
C ALA A 257 8.08 11.78 25.97
N SER A 258 7.55 12.87 26.54
CA SER A 258 7.80 13.25 27.95
C SER A 258 7.35 12.17 28.94
N ALA A 259 6.22 11.51 28.68
CA ALA A 259 5.74 10.38 29.49
C ALA A 259 6.72 9.19 29.51
N ARG A 260 7.65 9.11 28.56
CA ARG A 260 8.71 8.09 28.48
C ARG A 260 10.08 8.59 28.94
N GLY A 261 10.19 9.86 29.36
CA GLY A 261 11.44 10.50 29.70
C GLY A 261 12.25 10.99 28.49
N ASP A 262 11.67 10.98 27.27
CA ASP A 262 12.33 11.52 26.08
C ASP A 262 12.19 13.04 26.05
N ASP A 263 13.30 13.77 25.94
CA ASP A 263 13.28 15.21 25.71
C ASP A 263 13.18 15.53 24.21
N LEU A 264 11.99 15.95 23.79
CA LEU A 264 11.75 16.45 22.42
C LEU A 264 11.80 17.99 22.34
N SER A 265 11.98 18.72 23.45
CA SER A 265 11.86 20.18 23.49
C SER A 265 12.79 20.86 22.50
N ALA A 266 14.05 20.41 22.38
CA ALA A 266 15.03 20.91 21.43
C ALA A 266 14.73 20.57 19.95
N ARG A 267 13.82 19.62 19.68
CA ARG A 267 13.49 19.09 18.35
C ARG A 267 12.08 19.47 17.88
N LEU A 268 11.28 20.07 18.73
CA LEU A 268 9.91 20.52 18.47
C LEU A 268 9.86 22.06 18.47
N ILE A 269 10.60 22.70 17.56
CA ILE A 269 10.60 24.16 17.45
C ILE A 269 9.33 24.62 16.71
N GLY A 270 8.61 25.63 17.26
CA GLY A 270 7.47 26.28 16.67
C GLY A 270 6.13 25.96 17.36
N ASP A 271 5.00 26.37 16.73
CA ASP A 271 3.65 26.22 17.27
C ASP A 271 3.31 24.76 17.62
N VAL A 272 2.84 24.53 18.84
CA VAL A 272 2.47 23.20 19.36
C VAL A 272 1.27 22.59 18.67
N ALA A 273 0.38 23.41 18.11
CA ALA A 273 -0.79 22.96 17.35
C ALA A 273 -0.43 22.60 15.88
N ALA A 274 0.77 22.97 15.42
CA ALA A 274 1.20 22.69 14.07
C ALA A 274 1.55 21.20 13.87
N ALA A 275 1.54 20.75 12.63
CA ALA A 275 2.04 19.43 12.26
C ALA A 275 3.54 19.29 12.58
N TYR A 276 3.96 18.10 12.98
CA TYR A 276 5.38 17.80 13.20
C TYR A 276 6.19 17.99 11.92
N GLN A 277 7.15 18.90 11.95
CA GLN A 277 8.04 19.21 10.83
C GLN A 277 9.49 19.36 11.32
N PRO A 278 10.30 18.29 11.25
CA PRO A 278 11.67 18.31 11.75
C PRO A 278 12.69 18.88 10.76
N PHE A 279 12.33 19.04 9.49
CA PHE A 279 13.23 19.55 8.45
C PHE A 279 13.27 21.07 8.44
N ASN A 280 14.46 21.64 8.28
CA ASN A 280 14.62 23.06 8.03
C ASN A 280 14.17 23.44 6.59
N THR A 281 14.16 24.72 6.29
CA THR A 281 13.67 25.24 5.00
C THR A 281 14.44 24.67 3.80
N ALA A 282 15.78 24.61 3.88
CA ALA A 282 16.61 24.07 2.79
C ALA A 282 16.34 22.57 2.56
N GLN A 283 16.26 21.79 3.62
CA GLN A 283 15.93 20.35 3.54
C GLN A 283 14.53 20.12 2.95
N ARG A 284 13.55 20.93 3.34
CA ARG A 284 12.19 20.85 2.76
C ARG A 284 12.20 21.17 1.26
N GLN A 285 12.92 22.20 0.86
CA GLN A 285 13.06 22.56 -0.57
C GLN A 285 13.71 21.42 -1.37
N GLN A 286 14.73 20.78 -0.82
CA GLN A 286 15.39 19.64 -1.45
C GLN A 286 14.44 18.45 -1.62
N LEU A 287 13.69 18.07 -0.57
CA LEU A 287 12.68 17.00 -0.62
C LEU A 287 11.54 17.32 -1.62
N ALA A 288 11.08 18.58 -1.64
CA ALA A 288 10.08 19.03 -2.60
C ALA A 288 10.61 18.99 -4.04
N GLN A 289 11.88 19.32 -4.26
CA GLN A 289 12.52 19.21 -5.58
C GLN A 289 12.60 17.76 -6.06
N GLN A 290 12.95 16.82 -5.17
CA GLN A 290 12.95 15.39 -5.48
C GLN A 290 11.55 14.91 -5.89
N PHE A 291 10.51 15.33 -5.18
CA PHE A 291 9.15 14.97 -5.51
C PHE A 291 8.71 15.56 -6.86
N ARG A 292 9.03 16.83 -7.13
CA ARG A 292 8.79 17.43 -8.47
C ARG A 292 9.49 16.66 -9.58
N ALA A 293 10.71 16.18 -9.36
CA ALA A 293 11.40 15.33 -10.34
C ALA A 293 10.71 13.97 -10.55
N ASP A 294 10.14 13.38 -9.51
CA ASP A 294 9.32 12.17 -9.63
C ASP A 294 8.04 12.42 -10.43
N LEU A 295 7.35 13.55 -10.21
CA LEU A 295 6.14 13.93 -10.95
C LEU A 295 6.45 14.23 -12.43
N ALA A 296 7.54 14.92 -12.71
CA ALA A 296 7.99 15.19 -14.08
C ALA A 296 8.28 13.89 -14.83
N TRP A 297 8.95 12.94 -14.18
CA TRP A 297 9.19 11.61 -14.75
C TRP A 297 7.88 10.85 -14.99
N LEU A 298 6.96 10.85 -14.01
CA LEU A 298 5.65 10.20 -14.17
C LEU A 298 4.85 10.77 -15.35
N ALA A 299 4.89 12.08 -15.54
CA ALA A 299 4.21 12.73 -16.67
C ALA A 299 4.75 12.24 -18.04
N GLN A 300 6.05 11.92 -18.12
CA GLN A 300 6.68 11.38 -19.35
C GLN A 300 6.32 9.90 -19.59
N GLU A 301 6.11 9.12 -18.52
CA GLU A 301 5.83 7.68 -18.59
C GLU A 301 4.33 7.36 -18.71
N CYS A 302 3.45 8.35 -18.52
CA CYS A 302 2.00 8.16 -18.67
C CYS A 302 1.64 7.71 -20.09
N GLY A 303 0.64 6.82 -20.19
CA GLY A 303 0.21 6.23 -21.47
C GLY A 303 0.92 4.92 -21.85
N GLN A 304 2.02 4.57 -21.15
CA GLN A 304 2.74 3.30 -21.37
C GLN A 304 2.35 2.23 -20.33
N GLY A 305 1.06 2.10 -20.03
CA GLY A 305 0.54 1.23 -18.96
C GLY A 305 0.70 1.83 -17.55
N ILE A 306 1.01 3.12 -17.47
CA ILE A 306 1.00 3.92 -16.26
C ILE A 306 -0.06 5.01 -16.40
N THR A 307 -0.96 5.10 -15.41
CA THR A 307 -1.93 6.18 -15.26
C THR A 307 -1.56 6.96 -14.01
N TYR A 308 -1.42 8.28 -14.13
CA TYR A 308 -1.21 9.16 -12.98
C TYR A 308 -2.46 9.99 -12.69
N LEU A 309 -2.93 9.93 -11.46
CA LEU A 309 -4.01 10.77 -10.96
C LEU A 309 -3.39 11.90 -10.12
N PRO A 310 -3.36 13.13 -10.64
CA PRO A 310 -2.86 14.29 -9.91
C PRO A 310 -3.75 14.62 -8.71
N PRO A 311 -3.34 15.56 -7.84
CA PRO A 311 -4.19 16.05 -6.77
C PRO A 311 -5.53 16.54 -7.32
N TYR A 312 -6.61 16.00 -6.78
CA TYR A 312 -7.95 16.49 -7.06
C TYR A 312 -8.28 17.59 -6.04
N PHE A 313 -8.35 18.81 -6.51
CA PHE A 313 -8.84 19.95 -5.75
C PHE A 313 -10.27 20.21 -6.24
N GLY A 314 -11.25 19.52 -5.61
CA GLY A 314 -12.67 19.76 -5.86
C GLY A 314 -13.20 20.96 -5.12
#